data_765b88edb5bc204ec073a50f11ea7935
#
_entry.id   765b88edb5bc204ec073a50f11ea7935
#
_cell.length_a   1.000
_cell.length_b   1.000
_cell.length_c   1.000
_cell.angle_alpha   90.00
_cell.angle_beta   90.00
_cell.angle_gamma   90.00
#
_symmetry.space_group_name_H-M   'P 1'
#
loop_
_entity.id
_entity.type
_entity.pdbx_description
1 polymer ?
#
loop_
_entity_poly.entity_id
_entity_poly.type
_entity_poly.pdbx_seq_one_letter_code
_entity_poly.pdbx_strand_id
1 'polypeptide(L)'
;MSASLDSSLDPMEEIRFRKKHGSLWQEILPETHFNFDELEKIMIIFFKIQKRDEKPASSDVISRAHFRDVLHTGLNMTDSYMIERVMVALDRGTSPYVTMATFAKAMSLYLRGDLEEKILYTFTVSFPLDLMSFKLEFVDIMMKRIDMDLDGSISFKDFHDTVVNTPQLLECLGYCLPERPAVYAYICTWCPSWKKM
;
A
#
# COMPACT_ATOMS: atom_id res chain seq x y z
N MET A 1 8.52 18.09 8.30
CA MET A 1 7.25 18.55 8.90
C MET A 1 6.29 17.39 8.93
N SER A 2 5.79 16.99 10.10
CA SER A 2 4.84 15.87 10.24
C SER A 2 3.60 16.16 9.39
N ALA A 3 3.22 15.21 8.54
CA ALA A 3 1.97 15.28 7.81
C ALA A 3 0.82 15.22 8.82
N SER A 4 0.03 16.28 8.93
CA SER A 4 -1.19 16.22 9.72
C SER A 4 -2.12 15.17 9.07
N LEU A 5 -2.25 14.03 9.73
CA LEU A 5 -3.16 12.95 9.35
C LEU A 5 -4.60 13.20 9.81
N ASP A 6 -4.88 14.44 10.24
CA ASP A 6 -6.22 14.88 10.57
C ASP A 6 -7.13 14.77 9.36
N SER A 7 -8.24 14.03 9.49
CA SER A 7 -9.24 13.79 8.44
C SER A 7 -10.40 14.78 8.48
N SER A 8 -10.27 15.91 9.18
CA SER A 8 -11.30 16.98 9.21
C SER A 8 -11.11 17.98 8.06
N LEU A 9 -12.19 18.39 7.45
CA LEU A 9 -12.27 19.50 6.49
C LEU A 9 -13.17 20.60 7.03
N ASP A 10 -13.04 21.81 6.48
CA ASP A 10 -14.07 22.83 6.67
C ASP A 10 -15.43 22.31 6.13
N PRO A 11 -16.57 22.53 6.82
CA PRO A 11 -17.87 21.96 6.42
C PRO A 11 -18.27 22.28 4.98
N MET A 12 -17.96 23.48 4.49
CA MET A 12 -18.26 23.85 3.10
C MET A 12 -17.35 23.16 2.09
N GLU A 13 -16.10 22.93 2.47
CA GLU A 13 -15.14 22.21 1.67
C GLU A 13 -15.48 20.71 1.61
N GLU A 14 -15.92 20.13 2.73
CA GLU A 14 -16.35 18.73 2.81
C GLU A 14 -17.55 18.48 1.89
N ILE A 15 -18.56 19.36 1.89
CA ILE A 15 -19.72 19.24 0.99
C ILE A 15 -19.29 19.29 -0.49
N ARG A 16 -18.37 20.18 -0.84
CA ARG A 16 -17.84 20.29 -2.22
C ARG A 16 -17.06 19.05 -2.61
N PHE A 17 -16.25 18.52 -1.70
CA PHE A 17 -15.45 17.33 -1.89
C PHE A 17 -16.34 16.10 -2.10
N ARG A 18 -17.34 15.89 -1.24
CA ARG A 18 -18.33 14.80 -1.38
C ARG A 18 -19.08 14.88 -2.71
N LYS A 19 -19.51 16.09 -3.09
CA LYS A 19 -20.22 16.28 -4.37
C LYS A 19 -19.34 15.97 -5.59
N LYS A 20 -18.06 16.31 -5.52
CA LYS A 20 -17.11 16.08 -6.62
C LYS A 20 -16.75 14.60 -6.78
N HIS A 21 -16.55 13.89 -5.67
CA HIS A 21 -15.94 12.54 -5.67
C HIS A 21 -16.89 11.41 -5.32
N GLY A 22 -18.18 11.70 -5.03
CA GLY A 22 -19.13 10.69 -4.55
C GLY A 22 -19.35 9.52 -5.49
N SER A 23 -19.33 9.72 -6.81
CA SER A 23 -19.41 8.65 -7.80
C SER A 23 -18.16 7.74 -7.78
N LEU A 24 -16.99 8.34 -7.69
CA LEU A 24 -15.73 7.61 -7.60
C LEU A 24 -15.67 6.73 -6.35
N TRP A 25 -16.22 7.21 -5.22
CA TRP A 25 -16.24 6.41 -3.99
C TRP A 25 -17.14 5.16 -4.13
N GLN A 26 -18.26 5.26 -4.83
CA GLN A 26 -19.13 4.12 -5.09
C GLN A 26 -18.44 3.06 -5.97
N GLU A 27 -17.56 3.48 -6.87
CA GLU A 27 -16.76 2.58 -7.69
C GLU A 27 -15.63 1.91 -6.89
N ILE A 28 -14.97 2.65 -6.00
CA ILE A 28 -13.81 2.16 -5.24
C ILE A 28 -14.24 1.32 -4.02
N LEU A 29 -15.36 1.62 -3.40
CA LEU A 29 -15.80 0.96 -2.17
C LEU A 29 -15.82 -0.58 -2.27
N PRO A 30 -16.39 -1.20 -3.30
CA PRO A 30 -16.41 -2.66 -3.43
C PRO A 30 -15.03 -3.29 -3.68
N GLU A 31 -14.02 -2.49 -4.06
CA GLU A 31 -12.65 -2.94 -4.30
C GLU A 31 -11.74 -2.74 -3.09
N THR A 32 -12.31 -2.36 -1.93
CA THR A 32 -11.58 -2.11 -0.70
C THR A 32 -12.26 -2.79 0.50
N HIS A 33 -11.51 -3.00 1.57
CA HIS A 33 -12.04 -3.53 2.84
C HIS A 33 -12.60 -2.44 3.77
N PHE A 34 -12.73 -1.22 3.28
CA PHE A 34 -13.27 -0.10 4.05
C PHE A 34 -14.79 -0.06 4.01
N ASN A 35 -15.39 0.39 5.12
CA ASN A 35 -16.74 0.90 5.07
C ASN A 35 -16.74 2.32 4.47
N PHE A 36 -17.94 2.87 4.20
CA PHE A 36 -18.06 4.17 3.56
C PHE A 36 -17.39 5.31 4.35
N ASP A 37 -17.58 5.33 5.68
CA ASP A 37 -17.01 6.38 6.55
C ASP A 37 -15.47 6.30 6.61
N GLU A 38 -14.92 5.11 6.58
CA GLU A 38 -13.47 4.89 6.56
C GLU A 38 -12.87 5.30 5.22
N LEU A 39 -13.51 4.89 4.13
CA LEU A 39 -13.08 5.28 2.79
C LEU A 39 -13.10 6.80 2.64
N GLU A 40 -14.16 7.47 3.09
CA GLU A 40 -14.24 8.92 3.07
C GLU A 40 -13.07 9.59 3.81
N LYS A 41 -12.72 9.11 5.00
CA LYS A 41 -11.58 9.64 5.77
C LYS A 41 -10.25 9.45 5.04
N ILE A 42 -10.04 8.29 4.44
CA ILE A 42 -8.85 8.00 3.62
C ILE A 42 -8.78 8.95 2.41
N MET A 43 -9.92 9.20 1.76
CA MET A 43 -10.00 10.13 0.63
C MET A 43 -9.75 11.59 1.05
N ILE A 44 -10.22 12.00 2.23
CA ILE A 44 -9.93 13.33 2.80
C ILE A 44 -8.43 13.48 3.08
N ILE A 45 -7.78 12.45 3.61
CA ILE A 45 -6.33 12.44 3.83
C ILE A 45 -5.60 12.62 2.48
N PHE A 46 -5.99 11.87 1.46
CA PHE A 46 -5.44 12.01 0.10
C PHE A 46 -5.59 13.45 -0.42
N PHE A 47 -6.77 14.03 -0.32
CA PHE A 47 -7.05 15.39 -0.76
C PHE A 47 -6.20 16.43 -0.02
N LYS A 48 -5.98 16.28 1.28
CA LYS A 48 -5.09 17.14 2.05
C LYS A 48 -3.64 17.03 1.62
N ILE A 49 -3.19 15.83 1.25
CA ILE A 49 -1.84 15.62 0.72
C ILE A 49 -1.72 16.30 -0.64
N GLN A 50 -2.71 16.15 -1.51
CA GLN A 50 -2.76 16.79 -2.82
C GLN A 50 -2.66 18.32 -2.74
N LYS A 51 -3.33 18.94 -1.76
CA LYS A 51 -3.27 20.40 -1.55
C LYS A 51 -1.89 20.94 -1.17
N ARG A 52 -0.96 20.10 -0.77
CA ARG A 52 0.41 20.49 -0.44
C ARG A 52 1.30 20.63 -1.67
N ASP A 53 0.89 20.08 -2.81
CA ASP A 53 1.60 20.26 -4.06
C ASP A 53 1.51 21.73 -4.50
N GLU A 54 2.67 22.39 -4.69
CA GLU A 54 2.75 23.77 -5.18
C GLU A 54 2.17 23.94 -6.58
N LYS A 55 2.07 22.83 -7.33
CA LYS A 55 1.41 22.73 -8.63
C LYS A 55 0.40 21.60 -8.56
N PRO A 56 -0.80 21.85 -8.02
CA PRO A 56 -1.83 20.80 -8.06
C PRO A 56 -2.08 20.44 -9.52
N ALA A 57 -1.75 19.20 -9.88
CA ALA A 57 -2.20 18.65 -11.14
C ALA A 57 -3.72 18.84 -11.18
N SER A 58 -4.27 19.23 -12.32
CA SER A 58 -5.73 19.42 -12.51
C SER A 58 -6.53 18.11 -12.34
N SER A 59 -5.84 17.00 -12.09
CA SER A 59 -6.33 15.65 -11.88
C SER A 59 -6.21 15.23 -10.42
N ASP A 60 -7.09 14.33 -9.99
CA ASP A 60 -7.13 13.79 -8.61
C ASP A 60 -5.98 12.79 -8.38
N VAL A 61 -4.76 13.31 -8.31
CA VAL A 61 -3.51 12.57 -8.14
C VAL A 61 -2.59 13.24 -7.13
N ILE A 62 -1.69 12.47 -6.53
CA ILE A 62 -0.57 12.95 -5.72
C ILE A 62 0.75 12.49 -6.35
N SER A 63 1.84 13.19 -6.08
CA SER A 63 3.16 12.78 -6.53
C SER A 63 3.61 11.50 -5.80
N ARG A 64 4.47 10.70 -6.44
CA ARG A 64 5.10 9.54 -5.78
C ARG A 64 5.89 9.94 -4.54
N ALA A 65 6.49 11.14 -4.52
CA ALA A 65 7.20 11.65 -3.36
C ALA A 65 6.26 11.80 -2.16
N HIS A 66 5.07 12.39 -2.36
CA HIS A 66 4.09 12.50 -1.28
C HIS A 66 3.55 11.15 -0.81
N PHE A 67 3.33 10.20 -1.72
CA PHE A 67 2.93 8.85 -1.30
C PHE A 67 4.06 8.15 -0.52
N ARG A 68 5.32 8.30 -0.93
CA ARG A 68 6.49 7.83 -0.17
C ARG A 68 6.52 8.41 1.24
N ASP A 69 6.25 9.71 1.39
CA ASP A 69 6.19 10.36 2.69
C ASP A 69 5.09 9.76 3.57
N VAL A 70 3.94 9.38 3.01
CA VAL A 70 2.89 8.68 3.75
C VAL A 70 3.34 7.31 4.21
N LEU A 71 3.98 6.52 3.35
CA LEU A 71 4.50 5.20 3.70
C LEU A 71 5.57 5.31 4.80
N HIS A 72 6.47 6.27 4.67
CA HIS A 72 7.56 6.48 5.62
C HIS A 72 7.06 7.04 6.97
N THR A 73 6.32 8.15 6.96
CA THR A 73 5.92 8.84 8.19
C THR A 73 4.65 8.28 8.83
N GLY A 74 3.72 7.78 8.01
CA GLY A 74 2.44 7.23 8.46
C GLY A 74 2.54 5.76 8.84
N LEU A 75 3.21 4.96 8.03
CA LEU A 75 3.27 3.51 8.17
C LEU A 75 4.64 2.97 8.60
N ASN A 76 5.58 3.87 8.92
CA ASN A 76 6.95 3.54 9.37
C ASN A 76 7.72 2.60 8.42
N MET A 77 7.42 2.67 7.13
CA MET A 77 8.16 1.93 6.11
C MET A 77 9.44 2.70 5.76
N THR A 78 10.59 2.22 6.20
CA THR A 78 11.86 2.96 6.12
C THR A 78 12.79 2.47 5.01
N ASP A 79 12.55 1.29 4.46
CA ASP A 79 13.36 0.73 3.38
C ASP A 79 13.04 1.41 2.04
N SER A 80 13.89 2.36 1.64
CA SER A 80 13.73 3.13 0.41
C SER A 80 13.74 2.25 -0.84
N TYR A 81 14.52 1.16 -0.85
CA TYR A 81 14.56 0.22 -1.97
C TYR A 81 13.23 -0.51 -2.12
N MET A 82 12.68 -1.02 -1.02
CA MET A 82 11.38 -1.69 -1.04
C MET A 82 10.25 -0.71 -1.38
N ILE A 83 10.30 0.53 -0.91
CA ILE A 83 9.31 1.56 -1.27
C ILE A 83 9.30 1.81 -2.79
N GLU A 84 10.46 1.88 -3.45
CA GLU A 84 10.51 2.03 -4.91
C GLU A 84 9.87 0.82 -5.62
N ARG A 85 10.10 -0.40 -5.15
CA ARG A 85 9.46 -1.60 -5.69
C ARG A 85 7.96 -1.61 -5.48
N VAL A 86 7.50 -1.17 -4.31
CA VAL A 86 6.08 -0.94 -4.02
C VAL A 86 5.46 0.01 -5.03
N MET A 87 6.14 1.12 -5.34
CA MET A 87 5.66 2.08 -6.35
C MET A 87 5.53 1.46 -7.74
N VAL A 88 6.46 0.59 -8.11
CA VAL A 88 6.39 -0.14 -9.39
C VAL A 88 5.23 -1.13 -9.40
N ALA A 89 5.02 -1.86 -8.30
CA ALA A 89 3.95 -2.85 -8.20
C ALA A 89 2.54 -2.22 -8.25
N LEU A 90 2.36 -1.03 -7.68
CA LEU A 90 1.05 -0.37 -7.61
C LEU A 90 0.50 0.10 -8.95
N ASP A 91 1.35 0.53 -9.89
CA ASP A 91 0.93 1.09 -11.18
C ASP A 91 1.80 0.62 -12.36
N ARG A 92 2.54 -0.47 -12.19
CA ARG A 92 3.52 -0.99 -13.16
C ARG A 92 4.60 0.03 -13.54
N GLY A 93 4.87 0.99 -12.66
CA GLY A 93 5.93 1.97 -12.82
C GLY A 93 5.72 3.02 -13.92
N THR A 94 4.55 3.09 -14.53
CA THR A 94 4.31 3.90 -15.74
C THR A 94 3.99 5.36 -15.45
N SER A 95 3.40 5.67 -14.27
CA SER A 95 2.98 7.02 -13.92
C SER A 95 3.88 7.65 -12.85
N PRO A 96 4.24 8.95 -12.95
CA PRO A 96 4.89 9.70 -11.90
C PRO A 96 3.94 10.08 -10.76
N TYR A 97 2.66 9.76 -10.89
CA TYR A 97 1.60 10.13 -9.96
C TYR A 97 0.84 8.90 -9.48
N VAL A 98 0.28 9.00 -8.28
CA VAL A 98 -0.62 8.01 -7.66
C VAL A 98 -2.05 8.56 -7.67
N THR A 99 -2.98 7.81 -8.25
CA THR A 99 -4.39 8.19 -8.29
C THR A 99 -5.07 7.96 -6.95
N MET A 100 -6.21 8.60 -6.73
CA MET A 100 -7.04 8.40 -5.53
C MET A 100 -7.46 6.93 -5.36
N ALA A 101 -7.82 6.25 -6.45
CA ALA A 101 -8.18 4.83 -6.44
C ALA A 101 -7.00 3.94 -6.03
N THR A 102 -5.82 4.15 -6.65
CA THR A 102 -4.60 3.40 -6.31
C THR A 102 -4.21 3.61 -4.85
N PHE A 103 -4.30 4.85 -4.36
CA PHE A 103 -4.03 5.16 -2.95
C PHE A 103 -4.98 4.42 -2.01
N ALA A 104 -6.29 4.44 -2.28
CA ALA A 104 -7.28 3.79 -1.44
C ALA A 104 -7.09 2.26 -1.41
N LYS A 105 -6.83 1.63 -2.55
CA LYS A 105 -6.55 0.19 -2.64
C LYS A 105 -5.28 -0.19 -1.87
N ALA A 106 -4.21 0.58 -2.03
CA ALA A 106 -2.97 0.36 -1.28
C ALA A 106 -3.19 0.48 0.23
N MET A 107 -3.89 1.53 0.67
CA MET A 107 -4.22 1.70 2.09
C MET A 107 -5.15 0.60 2.60
N SER A 108 -6.10 0.12 1.80
CA SER A 108 -6.97 -1.00 2.15
C SER A 108 -6.17 -2.28 2.39
N LEU A 109 -5.26 -2.61 1.48
CA LEU A 109 -4.36 -3.76 1.62
C LEU A 109 -3.50 -3.66 2.89
N TYR A 110 -2.87 -2.51 3.12
CA TYR A 110 -1.97 -2.32 4.26
C TYR A 110 -2.70 -2.36 5.60
N LEU A 111 -3.89 -1.79 5.67
CA LEU A 111 -4.63 -1.65 6.92
C LEU A 111 -5.54 -2.85 7.22
N ARG A 112 -6.08 -3.50 6.21
CA ARG A 112 -7.11 -4.55 6.36
C ARG A 112 -6.94 -5.78 5.46
N GLY A 113 -5.99 -5.78 4.54
CA GLY A 113 -5.79 -6.89 3.63
C GLY A 113 -5.64 -8.22 4.37
N ASP A 114 -6.23 -9.27 3.82
CA ASP A 114 -6.09 -10.62 4.32
C ASP A 114 -4.73 -11.24 3.96
N LEU A 115 -4.51 -12.48 4.35
CA LEU A 115 -3.24 -13.16 4.08
C LEU A 115 -3.03 -13.41 2.59
N GLU A 116 -4.07 -13.81 1.87
CA GLU A 116 -4.01 -14.12 0.44
C GLU A 116 -3.63 -12.88 -0.39
N GLU A 117 -4.26 -11.75 -0.10
CA GLU A 117 -3.94 -10.47 -0.74
C GLU A 117 -2.50 -10.03 -0.45
N LYS A 118 -2.05 -10.22 0.79
CA LYS A 118 -0.67 -9.91 1.18
C LYS A 118 0.35 -10.80 0.52
N ILE A 119 0.05 -12.10 0.34
CA ILE A 119 0.91 -13.04 -0.39
C ILE A 119 1.04 -12.60 -1.85
N LEU A 120 -0.08 -12.33 -2.53
CA LEU A 120 -0.07 -11.88 -3.92
C LEU A 120 0.68 -10.57 -4.08
N TYR A 121 0.43 -9.62 -3.20
CA TYR A 121 1.10 -8.32 -3.20
C TYR A 121 2.62 -8.46 -2.96
N THR A 122 3.01 -9.20 -1.93
CA THR A 122 4.43 -9.39 -1.60
C THR A 122 5.16 -10.12 -2.74
N PHE A 123 4.52 -11.12 -3.35
CA PHE A 123 5.08 -11.78 -4.52
C PHE A 123 5.29 -10.78 -5.67
N THR A 124 4.31 -9.94 -5.98
CA THR A 124 4.39 -8.93 -7.04
C THR A 124 5.49 -7.91 -6.78
N VAL A 125 5.65 -7.49 -5.52
CA VAL A 125 6.71 -6.55 -5.12
C VAL A 125 8.09 -7.23 -5.14
N SER A 126 8.18 -8.47 -4.69
CA SER A 126 9.44 -9.19 -4.49
C SER A 126 9.98 -9.85 -5.75
N PHE A 127 9.12 -10.25 -6.67
CA PHE A 127 9.49 -10.92 -7.92
C PHE A 127 9.04 -10.11 -9.15
N PRO A 128 9.56 -8.89 -9.38
CA PRO A 128 9.35 -8.22 -10.65
C PRO A 128 10.03 -9.02 -11.75
N LEU A 129 9.53 -8.91 -12.97
CA LEU A 129 10.01 -9.63 -14.17
C LEU A 129 11.53 -9.53 -14.45
N ASP A 130 12.24 -8.64 -13.74
CA ASP A 130 13.70 -8.44 -13.86
C ASP A 130 14.44 -8.88 -12.58
N LEU A 131 14.51 -10.18 -12.36
CA LEU A 131 15.12 -10.83 -11.17
C LEU A 131 16.66 -10.70 -11.06
N MET A 132 17.32 -9.83 -11.80
CA MET A 132 18.78 -9.78 -11.92
C MET A 132 19.56 -9.10 -10.78
N SER A 133 18.91 -8.66 -9.67
CA SER A 133 19.56 -7.79 -8.67
C SER A 133 19.89 -8.43 -7.31
N PHE A 134 19.53 -9.68 -7.06
CA PHE A 134 19.83 -10.32 -5.77
C PHE A 134 21.24 -10.90 -5.74
N LYS A 135 21.90 -10.80 -4.56
CA LYS A 135 23.19 -11.49 -4.34
C LYS A 135 22.99 -12.99 -4.51
N LEU A 136 23.82 -13.62 -5.31
CA LEU A 136 23.75 -15.05 -5.66
C LEU A 136 23.56 -15.98 -4.44
N GLU A 137 24.28 -15.72 -3.35
CA GLU A 137 24.18 -16.54 -2.12
C GLU A 137 22.79 -16.50 -1.47
N PHE A 138 22.10 -15.35 -1.53
CA PHE A 138 20.76 -15.21 -0.98
C PHE A 138 19.74 -15.93 -1.86
N VAL A 139 19.90 -15.87 -3.17
CA VAL A 139 19.06 -16.59 -4.13
C VAL A 139 19.11 -18.10 -3.87
N ASP A 140 20.29 -18.69 -3.66
CA ASP A 140 20.43 -20.11 -3.38
C ASP A 140 19.70 -20.57 -2.11
N ILE A 141 19.73 -19.74 -1.05
CA ILE A 141 19.00 -20.04 0.19
C ILE A 141 17.49 -19.97 -0.05
N MET A 142 17.03 -18.96 -0.79
CA MET A 142 15.62 -18.76 -1.09
C MET A 142 15.09 -19.86 -2.00
N MET A 143 15.84 -20.23 -3.05
CA MET A 143 15.51 -21.34 -3.93
C MET A 143 15.30 -22.63 -3.12
N LYS A 144 16.23 -23.00 -2.24
CA LYS A 144 16.11 -24.20 -1.40
C LYS A 144 14.91 -24.21 -0.45
N ARG A 145 14.32 -23.06 -0.18
CA ARG A 145 13.22 -22.92 0.79
C ARG A 145 11.86 -22.74 0.13
N ILE A 146 11.82 -22.12 -1.05
CA ILE A 146 10.58 -21.68 -1.69
C ILE A 146 10.31 -22.48 -2.97
N ASP A 147 11.32 -22.86 -3.75
CA ASP A 147 11.19 -23.69 -4.94
C ASP A 147 10.79 -25.13 -4.52
N MET A 148 9.50 -25.39 -4.47
CA MET A 148 8.95 -26.64 -3.94
C MET A 148 9.00 -27.79 -4.94
N ASP A 149 8.93 -27.49 -6.24
CA ASP A 149 8.97 -28.49 -7.30
C ASP A 149 10.36 -28.69 -7.92
N LEU A 150 11.34 -27.88 -7.44
CA LEU A 150 12.75 -27.95 -7.83
C LEU A 150 12.97 -27.74 -9.34
N ASP A 151 12.16 -26.89 -9.95
CA ASP A 151 12.27 -26.54 -11.38
C ASP A 151 13.31 -25.44 -11.64
N GLY A 152 13.88 -24.85 -10.58
CA GLY A 152 14.91 -23.79 -10.66
C GLY A 152 14.32 -22.39 -10.76
N SER A 153 13.01 -22.25 -10.55
CA SER A 153 12.33 -20.95 -10.49
C SER A 153 11.36 -20.88 -9.30
N ILE A 154 11.01 -19.67 -8.84
CA ILE A 154 10.01 -19.49 -7.80
C ILE A 154 8.72 -19.02 -8.47
N SER A 155 7.77 -19.93 -8.63
CA SER A 155 6.43 -19.62 -9.08
C SER A 155 5.61 -18.96 -7.97
N PHE A 156 4.49 -18.30 -8.36
CA PHE A 156 3.51 -17.82 -7.38
C PHE A 156 2.98 -18.94 -6.49
N LYS A 157 2.78 -20.13 -7.05
CA LYS A 157 2.30 -21.29 -6.31
C LYS A 157 3.30 -21.73 -5.24
N ASP A 158 4.60 -21.82 -5.57
CA ASP A 158 5.64 -22.18 -4.61
C ASP A 158 5.70 -21.19 -3.47
N PHE A 159 5.68 -19.88 -3.79
CA PHE A 159 5.68 -18.83 -2.79
C PHE A 159 4.43 -18.88 -1.90
N HIS A 160 3.25 -19.00 -2.50
CA HIS A 160 1.98 -19.13 -1.80
C HIS A 160 1.98 -20.31 -0.84
N ASP A 161 2.25 -21.53 -1.34
CA ASP A 161 2.22 -22.75 -0.54
C ASP A 161 3.26 -22.70 0.60
N THR A 162 4.43 -22.12 0.33
CA THR A 162 5.47 -21.93 1.35
C THR A 162 5.02 -20.94 2.43
N VAL A 163 4.43 -19.81 2.07
CA VAL A 163 4.01 -18.77 3.03
C VAL A 163 2.80 -19.22 3.83
N VAL A 164 1.83 -19.92 3.23
CA VAL A 164 0.69 -20.48 3.97
C VAL A 164 1.16 -21.44 5.07
N ASN A 165 2.16 -22.28 4.79
CA ASN A 165 2.75 -23.20 5.77
C ASN A 165 3.72 -22.50 6.74
N THR A 166 4.36 -21.41 6.33
CA THR A 166 5.38 -20.69 7.12
C THR A 166 5.20 -19.17 6.94
N PRO A 167 4.21 -18.54 7.62
CA PRO A 167 3.87 -17.12 7.42
C PRO A 167 5.03 -16.14 7.67
N GLN A 168 6.05 -16.55 8.42
CA GLN A 168 7.25 -15.74 8.65
C GLN A 168 8.06 -15.47 7.38
N LEU A 169 7.86 -16.27 6.33
CA LEU A 169 8.53 -16.10 5.04
C LEU A 169 7.84 -15.07 4.13
N LEU A 170 6.69 -14.53 4.53
CA LEU A 170 5.94 -13.54 3.72
C LEU A 170 6.83 -12.37 3.28
N GLU A 171 7.64 -11.83 4.16
CA GLU A 171 8.53 -10.69 3.88
C GLU A 171 10.01 -11.09 3.88
N CYS A 172 10.32 -12.35 3.53
CA CYS A 172 11.69 -12.84 3.51
C CYS A 172 12.60 -12.11 2.50
N LEU A 173 12.03 -11.44 1.50
CA LEU A 173 12.74 -10.68 0.47
C LEU A 173 12.80 -9.16 0.76
N GLY A 174 12.28 -8.73 1.89
CA GLY A 174 12.27 -7.35 2.34
C GLY A 174 10.91 -6.91 2.87
N TYR A 175 10.93 -5.90 3.71
CA TYR A 175 9.74 -5.38 4.37
C TYR A 175 8.92 -4.49 3.43
N CYS A 176 7.96 -5.08 2.73
CA CYS A 176 7.05 -4.37 1.81
C CYS A 176 5.66 -4.09 2.40
N LEU A 177 5.40 -4.58 3.61
CA LEU A 177 4.18 -4.33 4.37
C LEU A 177 4.51 -3.52 5.64
N PRO A 178 3.58 -2.67 6.11
CA PRO A 178 3.77 -1.96 7.35
C PRO A 178 3.63 -2.90 8.56
N GLU A 179 4.44 -2.67 9.59
CA GLU A 179 4.33 -3.40 10.86
C GLU A 179 2.99 -3.13 11.56
N ARG A 180 2.43 -4.12 12.24
CA ARG A 180 1.16 -4.00 12.97
C ARG A 180 1.09 -2.82 13.95
N PRO A 181 2.14 -2.48 14.73
CA PRO A 181 2.11 -1.30 15.58
C PRO A 181 1.96 0.01 14.81
N ALA A 182 2.63 0.14 13.64
CA ALA A 182 2.54 1.31 12.79
C ALA A 182 1.14 1.43 12.16
N VAL A 183 0.57 0.32 11.68
CA VAL A 183 -0.81 0.26 11.19
C VAL A 183 -1.79 0.73 12.27
N TYR A 184 -1.67 0.22 13.48
CA TYR A 184 -2.54 0.61 14.58
C TYR A 184 -2.40 2.09 14.92
N ALA A 185 -1.17 2.58 15.04
CA ALA A 185 -0.90 4.00 15.30
C ALA A 185 -1.51 4.89 14.21
N TYR A 186 -1.31 4.53 12.93
CA TYR A 186 -1.86 5.27 11.79
C TYR A 186 -3.39 5.35 11.85
N ILE A 187 -4.06 4.21 12.08
CA ILE A 187 -5.53 4.17 12.14
C ILE A 187 -6.06 5.01 13.31
N CYS A 188 -5.43 4.95 14.48
CA CYS A 188 -5.85 5.72 15.65
C CYS A 188 -5.80 7.24 15.43
N THR A 189 -5.02 7.74 14.46
CA THR A 189 -4.94 9.17 14.17
C THR A 189 -6.19 9.73 13.51
N TRP A 190 -6.94 8.92 12.76
CA TRP A 190 -8.11 9.37 12.00
C TRP A 190 -9.39 8.57 12.30
N CYS A 191 -9.28 7.41 12.92
CA CYS A 191 -10.41 6.58 13.33
C CYS A 191 -10.24 6.07 14.77
N PRO A 192 -10.45 6.93 15.81
CA PRO A 192 -10.28 6.54 17.21
C PRO A 192 -11.24 5.44 17.66
N SER A 193 -12.37 5.26 16.96
CA SER A 193 -13.36 4.21 17.23
C SER A 193 -13.01 2.86 16.59
N TRP A 194 -11.84 2.73 15.98
CA TRP A 194 -11.38 1.48 15.39
C TRP A 194 -11.36 0.34 16.41
N LYS A 195 -12.20 -0.64 16.19
CA LYS A 195 -12.18 -1.87 16.99
C LYS A 195 -11.21 -2.84 16.33
N LYS A 196 -10.29 -3.40 17.10
CA LYS A 196 -9.48 -4.55 16.69
C LYS A 196 -10.46 -5.67 16.27
N MET A 197 -10.43 -6.04 15.00
CA MET A 197 -10.92 -7.36 14.61
C MET A 197 -9.87 -8.42 14.95
#